data_ea7e335b8819f2b8705867149e233e6c
#
_entry.id   ea7e335b8819f2b8705867149e233e6c
#
_cell.length_a   1.000
_cell.length_b   1.000
_cell.length_c   1.000
_cell.angle_alpha   90.00
_cell.angle_beta   90.00
_cell.angle_gamma   90.00
#
_symmetry.space_group_name_H-M   'P 1'
#
loop_
_entity.id
_entity.type
_entity.pdbx_description
1 polymer ?
#
loop_
_entity_poly.entity_id
_entity_poly.type
_entity_poly.pdbx_seq_one_letter_code
_entity_poly.pdbx_strand_id
1 'polypeptide(L)'
;VASIKITVDRLQPGLYIRLPVKWNEHPFLFNSFKIKSQEQIQLIKHLGIQHVFLNPGLSDSQPLPPSVEEATPEEALPPVDSEAEKLWQEKQTRIEKLNEYRRRVQTCEKEFERSLARMRAVVNKIRNRPLDAVGEAIILVDDIVDKLLSDDNVTLHLMNSKSEFEDIYFHSLNVSVIAMMIGKARGLPAERIKELALRRYFMT
;
A
#
# COMPACT_ATOMS: atom_id res chain seq x y z
N VAL A 1 -15.49 9.40 -21.27
CA VAL A 1 -14.88 10.73 -21.47
C VAL A 1 -14.00 10.64 -22.70
N ALA A 2 -14.32 11.42 -23.75
CA ALA A 2 -13.59 11.37 -25.01
C ALA A 2 -12.15 11.87 -24.83
N SER A 3 -11.18 11.02 -25.01
CA SER A 3 -9.77 11.41 -25.05
C SER A 3 -9.36 11.71 -26.49
N ILE A 4 -8.69 12.82 -26.71
CA ILE A 4 -8.23 13.28 -28.03
C ILE A 4 -6.75 12.97 -28.14
N LYS A 5 -6.34 12.31 -29.22
CA LYS A 5 -4.93 12.06 -29.51
C LYS A 5 -4.29 13.34 -30.04
N ILE A 6 -3.25 13.83 -29.39
CA ILE A 6 -2.50 15.03 -29.79
C ILE A 6 -0.99 14.71 -29.86
N THR A 7 -0.26 15.49 -30.68
CA THR A 7 1.21 15.42 -30.72
C THR A 7 1.84 16.12 -29.54
N VAL A 8 3.02 15.69 -29.15
CA VAL A 8 3.74 16.20 -27.95
C VAL A 8 4.13 17.68 -28.13
N ASP A 9 4.29 18.17 -29.37
CA ASP A 9 4.61 19.58 -29.64
C ASP A 9 3.50 20.55 -29.29
N ARG A 10 2.29 20.05 -29.13
CA ARG A 10 1.09 20.83 -28.76
C ARG A 10 0.85 20.88 -27.26
N LEU A 11 1.77 20.33 -26.47
CA LEU A 11 1.65 20.32 -25.03
C LEU A 11 1.98 21.67 -24.42
N GLN A 12 1.21 22.05 -23.40
CA GLN A 12 1.50 23.18 -22.51
C GLN A 12 1.05 22.86 -21.09
N PRO A 13 1.56 23.62 -20.08
CA PRO A 13 1.12 23.46 -18.71
C PRO A 13 -0.39 23.66 -18.56
N GLY A 14 -1.03 22.89 -17.66
CA GLY A 14 -2.48 22.91 -17.47
C GLY A 14 -3.24 21.82 -18.23
N LEU A 15 -2.63 21.14 -19.18
CA LEU A 15 -3.28 20.04 -19.91
C LEU A 15 -3.27 18.76 -19.05
N TYR A 16 -4.41 18.07 -19.03
CA TYR A 16 -4.52 16.73 -18.44
C TYR A 16 -4.34 15.67 -19.53
N ILE A 17 -3.25 14.91 -19.41
CA ILE A 17 -2.83 13.93 -20.40
C ILE A 17 -2.76 12.52 -19.85
N ARG A 18 -2.81 11.55 -20.77
CA ARG A 18 -2.47 10.14 -20.51
C ARG A 18 -1.37 9.72 -21.48
N LEU A 19 -0.28 9.17 -20.92
CA LEU A 19 0.82 8.63 -21.70
C LEU A 19 0.44 7.27 -22.32
N PRO A 20 0.88 6.98 -23.57
CA PRO A 20 0.59 5.72 -24.26
C PRO A 20 1.57 4.59 -23.89
N VAL A 21 2.43 4.80 -22.91
CA VAL A 21 3.48 3.87 -22.46
C VAL A 21 3.09 3.21 -21.14
N LYS A 22 3.73 2.09 -20.82
CA LYS A 22 3.47 1.40 -19.56
C LYS A 22 4.00 2.21 -18.39
N TRP A 23 3.35 2.04 -17.23
CA TRP A 23 3.68 2.78 -16.01
C TRP A 23 5.15 2.65 -15.56
N ASN A 24 5.80 1.52 -15.83
CA ASN A 24 7.21 1.27 -15.51
C ASN A 24 8.22 1.84 -16.52
N GLU A 25 7.76 2.41 -17.63
CA GLU A 25 8.61 2.92 -18.71
C GLU A 25 8.83 4.44 -18.64
N HIS A 26 8.28 5.11 -17.64
CA HIS A 26 8.41 6.56 -17.48
C HIS A 26 8.54 6.96 -15.99
N PRO A 27 9.18 8.10 -15.66
CA PRO A 27 9.43 8.53 -14.28
C PRO A 27 8.20 9.05 -13.55
N PHE A 28 7.12 9.39 -14.27
CA PHE A 28 5.91 9.95 -13.62
C PHE A 28 5.20 8.94 -12.74
N LEU A 29 4.60 9.43 -11.65
CA LEU A 29 3.88 8.59 -10.66
C LEU A 29 2.63 7.91 -11.22
N PHE A 30 2.01 8.50 -12.24
CA PHE A 30 0.80 8.00 -12.87
C PHE A 30 0.91 8.10 -14.39
N ASN A 31 0.20 7.23 -15.11
CA ASN A 31 0.09 7.32 -16.56
C ASN A 31 -0.78 8.51 -17.01
N SER A 32 -1.64 9.01 -16.13
CA SER A 32 -2.53 10.14 -16.40
C SER A 32 -2.33 11.22 -15.35
N PHE A 33 -1.98 12.41 -15.75
CA PHE A 33 -1.73 13.54 -14.86
C PHE A 33 -1.90 14.88 -15.59
N LYS A 34 -2.02 15.96 -14.78
CA LYS A 34 -2.00 17.32 -15.29
C LYS A 34 -0.57 17.82 -15.36
N ILE A 35 -0.18 18.35 -16.51
CA ILE A 35 1.13 18.96 -16.72
C ILE A 35 1.21 20.23 -15.89
N LYS A 36 2.23 20.35 -15.05
CA LYS A 36 2.43 21.48 -14.15
C LYS A 36 3.52 22.43 -14.61
N SER A 37 4.51 21.93 -15.32
CA SER A 37 5.69 22.71 -15.70
C SER A 37 6.18 22.35 -17.10
N GLN A 38 7.02 23.24 -17.67
CA GLN A 38 7.62 23.04 -18.98
C GLN A 38 8.65 21.89 -18.97
N GLU A 39 9.31 21.66 -17.83
CA GLU A 39 10.26 20.57 -17.64
C GLU A 39 9.58 19.20 -17.81
N GLN A 40 8.34 19.06 -17.36
CA GLN A 40 7.58 17.82 -17.58
C GLN A 40 7.30 17.56 -19.06
N ILE A 41 7.08 18.61 -19.85
CA ILE A 41 6.90 18.48 -21.31
C ILE A 41 8.21 18.04 -21.96
N GLN A 42 9.34 18.61 -21.55
CA GLN A 42 10.65 18.20 -22.05
C GLN A 42 10.96 16.74 -21.69
N LEU A 43 10.63 16.32 -20.48
CA LEU A 43 10.75 14.92 -20.08
C LEU A 43 9.92 13.97 -20.97
N ILE A 44 8.68 14.36 -21.31
CA ILE A 44 7.82 13.57 -22.19
C ILE A 44 8.44 13.47 -23.60
N LYS A 45 8.99 14.57 -24.11
CA LYS A 45 9.72 14.60 -25.40
C LYS A 45 10.96 13.69 -25.38
N HIS A 46 11.75 13.74 -24.30
CA HIS A 46 12.95 12.88 -24.11
C HIS A 46 12.63 11.38 -24.04
N LEU A 47 11.42 11.01 -23.61
CA LEU A 47 10.98 9.61 -23.64
C LEU A 47 10.66 9.09 -25.05
N GLY A 48 10.84 9.91 -26.09
CA GLY A 48 10.54 9.54 -27.47
C GLY A 48 9.05 9.36 -27.77
N ILE A 49 8.19 9.86 -26.91
CA ILE A 49 6.73 9.77 -27.07
C ILE A 49 6.30 10.80 -28.10
N GLN A 50 5.75 10.36 -29.21
CA GLN A 50 5.27 11.27 -30.28
C GLN A 50 3.86 11.78 -30.05
N HIS A 51 3.03 11.01 -29.35
CA HIS A 51 1.60 11.30 -29.14
C HIS A 51 1.17 11.00 -27.73
N VAL A 52 0.24 11.80 -27.22
CA VAL A 52 -0.39 11.58 -25.92
C VAL A 52 -1.93 11.68 -26.08
N PHE A 53 -2.65 11.19 -25.08
CA PHE A 53 -4.11 11.32 -25.03
C PHE A 53 -4.49 12.46 -24.11
N LEU A 54 -5.10 13.50 -24.67
CA LEU A 54 -5.62 14.66 -23.95
C LEU A 54 -7.04 14.38 -23.44
N ASN A 55 -7.31 14.74 -22.19
CA ASN A 55 -8.66 14.82 -21.65
C ASN A 55 -9.07 16.30 -21.50
N PRO A 56 -9.88 16.85 -22.44
CA PRO A 56 -10.26 18.26 -22.39
C PRO A 56 -11.06 18.64 -21.14
N GLY A 57 -11.88 17.71 -20.61
CA GLY A 57 -12.75 17.97 -19.47
C GLY A 57 -11.99 18.12 -18.12
N LEU A 58 -10.73 17.70 -18.06
CA LEU A 58 -9.87 17.82 -16.88
C LEU A 58 -8.69 18.80 -17.08
N SER A 59 -8.61 19.42 -18.26
CA SER A 59 -7.56 20.37 -18.62
C SER A 59 -8.01 21.78 -18.30
N ASP A 60 -7.07 22.60 -17.80
CA ASP A 60 -7.26 24.03 -17.54
C ASP A 60 -6.91 24.89 -18.77
N SER A 61 -6.17 24.30 -19.73
CA SER A 61 -5.67 24.97 -20.93
C SER A 61 -6.11 24.23 -22.19
N GLN A 62 -6.04 24.89 -23.35
CA GLN A 62 -6.26 24.26 -24.65
C GLN A 62 -4.92 23.89 -25.27
N PRO A 63 -4.83 22.79 -26.06
CA PRO A 63 -3.59 22.43 -26.74
C PRO A 63 -3.16 23.53 -27.70
N LEU A 64 -1.85 23.71 -27.88
CA LEU A 64 -1.31 24.65 -28.87
C LEU A 64 -1.80 24.30 -30.27
N PRO A 65 -1.97 25.29 -31.18
CA PRO A 65 -2.32 25.03 -32.56
C PRO A 65 -1.25 24.10 -33.20
N PRO A 66 -1.61 23.27 -34.20
CA PRO A 66 -0.63 22.45 -34.88
C PRO A 66 0.41 23.36 -35.52
N SER A 67 1.67 23.22 -35.14
CA SER A 67 2.77 23.92 -35.79
C SER A 67 2.98 23.33 -37.18
N VAL A 68 2.82 24.15 -38.19
CA VAL A 68 3.31 23.87 -39.53
C VAL A 68 4.78 24.33 -39.52
N GLU A 69 5.66 23.51 -39.03
CA GLU A 69 7.08 23.82 -39.09
C GLU A 69 7.88 22.63 -39.59
N GLU A 70 8.59 22.94 -40.67
CA GLU A 70 9.69 22.20 -41.22
C GLU A 70 10.72 21.83 -40.14
N ALA A 71 11.26 20.64 -40.24
CA ALA A 71 12.28 20.12 -39.36
C ALA A 71 13.47 21.10 -39.26
N THR A 72 13.51 21.88 -38.19
CA THR A 72 14.73 22.57 -37.77
C THR A 72 15.60 21.60 -36.99
N PRO A 73 16.93 21.66 -37.17
CA PRO A 73 17.86 20.72 -36.52
C PRO A 73 17.77 20.84 -35.00
N GLU A 74 17.86 19.71 -34.38
CA GLU A 74 17.98 19.46 -32.96
C GLU A 74 18.82 20.52 -32.25
N GLU A 75 18.20 21.54 -31.66
CA GLU A 75 18.85 22.31 -30.60
C GLU A 75 19.05 21.34 -29.43
N ALA A 76 20.29 21.14 -29.06
CA ALA A 76 20.66 20.30 -27.93
C ALA A 76 19.91 20.76 -26.69
N LEU A 77 18.92 20.00 -26.30
CA LEU A 77 18.13 20.23 -25.08
C LEU A 77 19.10 20.21 -23.88
N PRO A 78 18.99 21.17 -22.94
CA PRO A 78 19.81 21.14 -21.73
C PRO A 78 19.58 19.83 -20.94
N PRO A 79 20.56 19.37 -20.18
CA PRO A 79 20.49 18.10 -19.49
C PRO A 79 19.31 18.09 -18.51
N VAL A 80 18.29 17.30 -18.84
CA VAL A 80 17.08 17.05 -18.03
C VAL A 80 17.37 16.04 -16.91
N ASP A 81 18.63 15.62 -16.80
CA ASP A 81 19.05 14.47 -15.99
C ASP A 81 18.69 14.56 -14.51
N SER A 82 18.75 15.76 -13.91
CA SER A 82 18.56 15.87 -12.46
C SER A 82 17.09 15.78 -12.01
N GLU A 83 16.14 16.26 -12.81
CA GLU A 83 14.72 16.23 -12.44
C GLU A 83 14.07 14.88 -12.79
N ALA A 84 14.44 14.30 -13.91
CA ALA A 84 14.05 12.94 -14.27
C ALA A 84 14.54 11.94 -13.23
N GLU A 85 15.78 12.09 -12.79
CA GLU A 85 16.40 11.23 -11.78
C GLU A 85 15.70 11.35 -10.41
N LYS A 86 15.35 12.56 -9.98
CA LYS A 86 14.56 12.79 -8.76
C LYS A 86 13.20 12.10 -8.82
N LEU A 87 12.47 12.27 -9.93
CA LEU A 87 11.16 11.65 -10.12
C LEU A 87 11.26 10.11 -10.14
N TRP A 88 12.31 9.54 -10.74
CA TRP A 88 12.58 8.11 -10.69
C TRP A 88 12.88 7.62 -9.28
N GLN A 89 13.70 8.33 -8.51
CA GLN A 89 14.02 8.01 -7.13
C GLN A 89 12.78 8.08 -6.23
N GLU A 90 11.96 9.12 -6.36
CA GLU A 90 10.69 9.23 -5.62
C GLU A 90 9.74 8.08 -5.95
N LYS A 91 9.63 7.71 -7.21
CA LYS A 91 8.81 6.58 -7.67
C LYS A 91 9.32 5.25 -7.11
N GLN A 92 10.61 4.99 -7.19
CA GLN A 92 11.26 3.81 -6.63
C GLN A 92 11.02 3.70 -5.12
N THR A 93 11.28 4.78 -4.39
CA THR A 93 11.05 4.83 -2.94
C THR A 93 9.59 4.52 -2.58
N ARG A 94 8.64 5.00 -3.37
CA ARG A 94 7.22 4.71 -3.16
C ARG A 94 6.86 3.26 -3.46
N ILE A 95 7.43 2.69 -4.53
CA ILE A 95 7.26 1.28 -4.87
C ILE A 95 7.82 0.39 -3.76
N GLU A 96 9.01 0.69 -3.26
CA GLU A 96 9.66 -0.05 -2.17
C GLU A 96 8.81 -0.02 -0.91
N LYS A 97 8.32 1.17 -0.49
CA LYS A 97 7.42 1.31 0.66
C LYS A 97 6.13 0.50 0.50
N LEU A 98 5.53 0.52 -0.69
CA LEU A 98 4.31 -0.27 -0.97
C LEU A 98 4.60 -1.78 -0.95
N ASN A 99 5.73 -2.21 -1.49
CA ASN A 99 6.11 -3.62 -1.47
C ASN A 99 6.44 -4.10 -0.06
N GLU A 100 7.12 -3.28 0.72
CA GLU A 100 7.37 -3.55 2.14
C GLU A 100 6.07 -3.66 2.93
N TYR A 101 5.13 -2.71 2.74
CA TYR A 101 3.83 -2.77 3.37
C TYR A 101 3.06 -4.06 3.00
N ARG A 102 3.03 -4.42 1.70
CA ARG A 102 2.40 -5.67 1.24
C ARG A 102 3.02 -6.91 1.87
N ARG A 103 4.35 -6.96 1.96
CA ARG A 103 5.06 -8.08 2.63
C ARG A 103 4.68 -8.18 4.10
N ARG A 104 4.62 -7.05 4.81
CA ARG A 104 4.21 -7.02 6.21
C ARG A 104 2.77 -7.53 6.38
N VAL A 105 1.84 -7.07 5.55
CA VAL A 105 0.45 -7.56 5.56
C VAL A 105 0.40 -9.07 5.35
N GLN A 106 1.05 -9.60 4.30
CA GLN A 106 1.06 -11.04 4.02
C GLN A 106 1.69 -11.87 5.15
N THR A 107 2.74 -11.35 5.78
CA THR A 107 3.36 -12.04 6.93
C THR A 107 2.39 -12.09 8.09
N CYS A 108 1.73 -10.99 8.37
CA CYS A 108 0.77 -10.91 9.46
C CYS A 108 -0.46 -11.83 9.23
N GLU A 109 -1.00 -11.89 8.00
CA GLU A 109 -2.08 -12.82 7.63
C GLU A 109 -1.69 -14.27 7.93
N LYS A 110 -0.51 -14.69 7.51
CA LYS A 110 0.01 -16.05 7.79
C LYS A 110 0.15 -16.33 9.28
N GLU A 111 0.62 -15.35 10.05
CA GLU A 111 0.77 -15.49 11.50
C GLU A 111 -0.59 -15.55 12.21
N PHE A 112 -1.56 -14.78 11.73
CA PHE A 112 -2.92 -14.84 12.24
C PHE A 112 -3.56 -16.22 11.99
N GLU A 113 -3.45 -16.75 10.77
CA GLU A 113 -3.92 -18.09 10.44
C GLU A 113 -3.28 -19.17 11.32
N ARG A 114 -1.96 -19.05 11.57
CA ARG A 114 -1.24 -19.96 12.49
C ARG A 114 -1.75 -19.84 13.91
N SER A 115 -1.99 -18.62 14.39
CA SER A 115 -2.53 -18.36 15.72
C SER A 115 -3.94 -18.95 15.88
N LEU A 116 -4.76 -18.83 14.84
CA LEU A 116 -6.09 -19.43 14.80
C LEU A 116 -6.04 -20.96 14.84
N ALA A 117 -5.15 -21.58 14.09
CA ALA A 117 -4.96 -23.02 14.12
C ALA A 117 -4.48 -23.52 15.50
N ARG A 118 -3.53 -22.81 16.13
CA ARG A 118 -3.06 -23.10 17.49
C ARG A 118 -4.18 -22.93 18.51
N MET A 119 -4.98 -21.88 18.38
CA MET A 119 -6.15 -21.66 19.25
C MET A 119 -7.13 -22.84 19.21
N ARG A 120 -7.49 -23.30 18.01
CA ARG A 120 -8.35 -24.48 17.83
C ARG A 120 -7.75 -25.71 18.50
N ALA A 121 -6.45 -25.93 18.36
CA ALA A 121 -5.75 -27.04 18.99
C ALA A 121 -5.79 -26.96 20.52
N VAL A 122 -5.56 -25.78 21.11
CA VAL A 122 -5.65 -25.56 22.55
C VAL A 122 -7.04 -25.86 23.07
N VAL A 123 -8.09 -25.32 22.45
CA VAL A 123 -9.48 -25.54 22.88
C VAL A 123 -9.85 -27.04 22.81
N ASN A 124 -9.43 -27.75 21.77
CA ASN A 124 -9.66 -29.19 21.66
C ASN A 124 -8.94 -29.99 22.76
N LYS A 125 -7.79 -29.51 23.26
CA LYS A 125 -7.04 -30.15 24.36
C LYS A 125 -7.63 -29.89 25.74
N ILE A 126 -8.37 -28.81 25.96
CA ILE A 126 -8.93 -28.44 27.27
C ILE A 126 -9.72 -29.61 27.90
N ARG A 127 -10.45 -30.36 27.06
CA ARG A 127 -11.29 -31.48 27.52
C ARG A 127 -10.49 -32.66 28.07
N ASN A 128 -9.32 -32.98 27.48
CA ASN A 128 -8.54 -34.17 27.78
C ASN A 128 -7.24 -33.89 28.55
N ARG A 129 -6.65 -32.71 28.36
CA ARG A 129 -5.37 -32.30 28.95
C ARG A 129 -5.39 -30.82 29.33
N PRO A 130 -6.15 -30.44 30.37
CA PRO A 130 -6.38 -29.03 30.72
C PRO A 130 -5.07 -28.27 31.09
N LEU A 131 -4.15 -28.90 31.80
CA LEU A 131 -2.90 -28.27 32.19
C LEU A 131 -2.00 -27.96 30.98
N ASP A 132 -1.89 -28.91 30.05
CA ASP A 132 -1.13 -28.71 28.81
C ASP A 132 -1.77 -27.61 27.95
N ALA A 133 -3.11 -27.59 27.89
CA ALA A 133 -3.84 -26.58 27.14
C ALA A 133 -3.59 -25.17 27.69
N VAL A 134 -3.58 -24.99 29.01
CA VAL A 134 -3.28 -23.70 29.64
C VAL A 134 -1.83 -23.25 29.31
N GLY A 135 -0.86 -24.15 29.40
CA GLY A 135 0.54 -23.84 29.03
C GLY A 135 0.67 -23.40 27.57
N GLU A 136 0.02 -24.09 26.62
CA GLU A 136 0.01 -23.73 25.20
C GLU A 136 -0.73 -22.41 24.93
N ALA A 137 -1.81 -22.11 25.68
CA ALA A 137 -2.53 -20.83 25.59
C ALA A 137 -1.64 -19.66 26.01
N ILE A 138 -0.90 -19.80 27.09
CA ILE A 138 0.05 -18.78 27.56
C ILE A 138 1.09 -18.49 26.49
N ILE A 139 1.71 -19.51 25.92
CA ILE A 139 2.72 -19.36 24.87
C ILE A 139 2.10 -18.69 23.62
N LEU A 140 0.88 -19.05 23.24
CA LEU A 140 0.20 -18.42 22.12
C LEU A 140 -0.06 -16.93 22.34
N VAL A 141 -0.51 -16.56 23.54
CA VAL A 141 -0.77 -15.16 23.91
C VAL A 141 0.54 -14.37 23.94
N ASP A 142 1.61 -14.94 24.49
CA ASP A 142 2.94 -14.31 24.50
C ASP A 142 3.43 -14.00 23.07
N ASP A 143 3.34 -14.98 22.17
CA ASP A 143 3.71 -14.82 20.76
C ASP A 143 2.88 -13.70 20.06
N ILE A 144 1.58 -13.60 20.38
CA ILE A 144 0.70 -12.58 19.79
C ILE A 144 1.03 -11.20 20.35
N VAL A 145 1.25 -11.08 21.67
CA VAL A 145 1.59 -9.80 22.31
C VAL A 145 2.89 -9.26 21.77
N ASP A 146 3.94 -10.09 21.70
CA ASP A 146 5.25 -9.66 21.21
C ASP A 146 5.18 -9.14 19.76
N LYS A 147 4.40 -9.80 18.90
CA LYS A 147 4.16 -9.35 17.53
C LYS A 147 3.32 -8.08 17.45
N LEU A 148 2.27 -7.98 18.24
CA LEU A 148 1.41 -6.81 18.32
C LEU A 148 2.16 -5.57 18.81
N LEU A 149 3.11 -5.75 19.73
CA LEU A 149 3.94 -4.66 20.22
C LEU A 149 4.92 -4.14 19.15
N SER A 150 5.23 -4.95 18.14
CA SER A 150 6.18 -4.59 17.07
C SER A 150 5.57 -3.79 15.92
N ASP A 151 4.28 -3.98 15.55
CA ASP A 151 3.66 -3.27 14.40
C ASP A 151 2.13 -3.09 14.55
N ASP A 152 1.70 -1.88 14.92
CA ASP A 152 0.29 -1.54 15.16
C ASP A 152 -0.58 -1.50 13.88
N ASN A 153 0.00 -1.01 12.77
CA ASN A 153 -0.79 -0.70 11.58
C ASN A 153 -1.24 -1.95 10.82
N VAL A 154 -0.45 -3.00 10.89
CA VAL A 154 -0.72 -4.25 10.17
C VAL A 154 -1.77 -5.07 10.89
N THR A 155 -1.77 -5.05 12.23
CA THR A 155 -2.73 -5.78 13.06
C THR A 155 -4.17 -5.29 12.85
N LEU A 156 -4.37 -3.97 12.69
CA LEU A 156 -5.69 -3.38 12.38
C LEU A 156 -6.26 -3.83 11.03
N HIS A 157 -5.38 -4.07 10.05
CA HIS A 157 -5.82 -4.49 8.71
C HIS A 157 -6.38 -5.91 8.70
N LEU A 158 -5.85 -6.80 9.53
CA LEU A 158 -6.31 -8.19 9.64
C LEU A 158 -7.69 -8.33 10.24
N MET A 159 -8.05 -7.44 11.16
CA MET A 159 -9.37 -7.46 11.80
C MET A 159 -10.50 -7.11 10.83
N ASN A 160 -10.17 -6.47 9.71
CA ASN A 160 -11.13 -6.05 8.68
C ASN A 160 -11.20 -7.04 7.50
N SER A 161 -10.36 -8.07 7.47
CA SER A 161 -10.45 -9.12 6.46
C SER A 161 -11.64 -10.03 6.78
N LYS A 162 -12.66 -10.01 5.92
CA LYS A 162 -13.82 -10.89 6.03
C LYS A 162 -13.35 -12.35 5.89
N SER A 163 -13.36 -13.09 6.98
CA SER A 163 -13.34 -14.54 6.91
C SER A 163 -14.72 -14.98 6.44
N GLU A 164 -14.80 -15.82 5.40
CA GLU A 164 -16.06 -16.43 4.95
C GLU A 164 -16.70 -17.36 6.00
N PHE A 165 -15.99 -17.66 7.08
CA PHE A 165 -16.43 -18.44 8.21
C PHE A 165 -16.16 -17.66 9.50
N GLU A 166 -17.18 -16.95 10.02
CA GLU A 166 -17.19 -16.46 11.39
C GLU A 166 -17.29 -17.66 12.36
N ASP A 167 -16.14 -18.29 12.61
CA ASP A 167 -16.00 -19.30 13.65
C ASP A 167 -15.84 -18.60 15.01
N ILE A 168 -16.36 -19.20 16.05
CA ILE A 168 -16.25 -18.72 17.44
C ILE A 168 -14.77 -18.47 17.82
N TYR A 169 -13.85 -19.26 17.28
CA TYR A 169 -12.41 -19.10 17.50
C TYR A 169 -11.85 -17.84 16.85
N PHE A 170 -12.33 -17.49 15.67
CA PHE A 170 -11.98 -16.24 14.98
C PHE A 170 -12.46 -15.02 15.78
N HIS A 171 -13.70 -15.06 16.26
CA HIS A 171 -14.25 -14.01 17.10
C HIS A 171 -13.45 -13.85 18.39
N SER A 172 -13.17 -14.93 19.11
CA SER A 172 -12.41 -14.90 20.36
C SER A 172 -10.99 -14.35 20.18
N LEU A 173 -10.31 -14.76 19.10
CA LEU A 173 -9.00 -14.25 18.78
C LEU A 173 -9.04 -12.75 18.47
N ASN A 174 -9.99 -12.30 17.67
CA ASN A 174 -10.18 -10.88 17.35
C ASN A 174 -10.45 -10.04 18.60
N VAL A 175 -11.36 -10.48 19.47
CA VAL A 175 -11.64 -9.77 20.72
C VAL A 175 -10.40 -9.68 21.62
N SER A 176 -9.62 -10.75 21.68
CA SER A 176 -8.35 -10.76 22.42
C SER A 176 -7.33 -9.76 21.85
N VAL A 177 -7.18 -9.75 20.52
CA VAL A 177 -6.28 -8.80 19.83
C VAL A 177 -6.73 -7.36 20.06
N ILE A 178 -8.04 -7.05 19.93
CA ILE A 178 -8.58 -5.71 20.22
C ILE A 178 -8.28 -5.30 21.66
N ALA A 179 -8.53 -6.18 22.62
CA ALA A 179 -8.27 -5.90 24.02
C ALA A 179 -6.79 -5.59 24.29
N MET A 180 -5.88 -6.35 23.65
CA MET A 180 -4.44 -6.09 23.71
C MET A 180 -4.07 -4.75 23.09
N MET A 181 -4.63 -4.39 21.93
CA MET A 181 -4.40 -3.09 21.29
C MET A 181 -4.87 -1.92 22.16
N ILE A 182 -6.04 -2.04 22.79
CA ILE A 182 -6.54 -1.03 23.73
C ILE A 182 -5.58 -0.92 24.93
N GLY A 183 -5.12 -2.04 25.46
CA GLY A 183 -4.13 -2.07 26.54
C GLY A 183 -2.84 -1.36 26.17
N LYS A 184 -2.31 -1.64 24.98
CA LYS A 184 -1.13 -0.96 24.43
C LYS A 184 -1.35 0.55 24.26
N ALA A 185 -2.48 0.95 23.64
CA ALA A 185 -2.83 2.36 23.45
C ALA A 185 -2.99 3.13 24.78
N ARG A 186 -3.35 2.43 25.85
CA ARG A 186 -3.45 2.97 27.22
C ARG A 186 -2.13 2.96 27.97
N GLY A 187 -1.04 2.48 27.36
CA GLY A 187 0.28 2.39 27.99
C GLY A 187 0.38 1.35 29.10
N LEU A 188 -0.46 0.30 29.06
CA LEU A 188 -0.38 -0.77 30.06
C LEU A 188 0.94 -1.55 29.88
N PRO A 189 1.56 -2.02 31.00
CA PRO A 189 2.74 -2.88 30.90
C PRO A 189 2.38 -4.21 30.22
N ALA A 190 3.35 -4.83 29.53
CA ALA A 190 3.17 -6.05 28.76
C ALA A 190 2.48 -7.19 29.53
N GLU A 191 2.82 -7.36 30.81
CA GLU A 191 2.19 -8.37 31.69
C GLU A 191 0.67 -8.16 31.84
N ARG A 192 0.22 -6.91 31.95
CA ARG A 192 -1.21 -6.60 32.04
C ARG A 192 -1.93 -6.82 30.71
N ILE A 193 -1.24 -6.56 29.60
CA ILE A 193 -1.76 -6.84 28.26
C ILE A 193 -1.97 -8.36 28.06
N LYS A 194 -1.00 -9.17 28.51
CA LYS A 194 -1.09 -10.64 28.50
C LYS A 194 -2.25 -11.16 29.35
N GLU A 195 -2.43 -10.62 30.56
CA GLU A 195 -3.57 -10.98 31.43
C GLU A 195 -4.94 -10.67 30.76
N LEU A 196 -5.06 -9.51 30.11
CA LEU A 196 -6.28 -9.13 29.37
C LEU A 196 -6.58 -10.11 28.25
N ALA A 197 -5.56 -10.50 27.49
CA ALA A 197 -5.69 -11.46 26.41
C ALA A 197 -6.13 -12.84 26.90
N LEU A 198 -5.48 -13.39 27.94
CA LEU A 198 -5.80 -14.69 28.52
C LEU A 198 -7.21 -14.73 29.07
N ARG A 199 -7.65 -13.71 29.80
CA ARG A 199 -9.02 -13.64 30.33
C ARG A 199 -10.06 -13.69 29.21
N ARG A 200 -9.84 -12.98 28.11
CA ARG A 200 -10.76 -12.99 26.95
C ARG A 200 -10.74 -14.31 26.20
N TYR A 201 -9.57 -14.95 26.14
CA TYR A 201 -9.39 -16.23 25.48
C TYR A 201 -10.23 -17.36 26.11
N PHE A 202 -10.38 -17.36 27.45
CA PHE A 202 -11.11 -18.41 28.20
C PHE A 202 -12.55 -18.05 28.57
N MET A 203 -13.02 -16.83 28.28
CA MET A 203 -14.40 -16.41 28.62
C MET A 203 -15.40 -16.57 27.47
N THR A 204 -15.02 -17.26 26.39
CA THR A 204 -15.89 -17.63 25.28
C THR A 204 -16.22 -19.10 25.39
#